data_137c0261d6c1afb5522485e09e757098
#
_entry.id   137c0261d6c1afb5522485e09e757098
#
_cell.length_a   1.000
_cell.length_b   1.000
_cell.length_c   1.000
_cell.angle_alpha   90.00
_cell.angle_beta   90.00
_cell.angle_gamma   90.00
#
_symmetry.space_group_name_H-M   'P 1'
#
loop_
_entity.id
_entity.type
_entity.pdbx_description
1 polymer ?
#
loop_
_entity_poly.entity_id
_entity_poly.type
_entity_poly.pdbx_seq_one_letter_code
_entity_poly.pdbx_strand_id
1 'polypeptide(L)'
;MKYKTIQTLMLPDSEEENYGLYYQGTEGVRLIGGEEKSLYIPENGNVDLFTYFNGFYPKQWAQYAELNGLHVKVTVSGSCSVSLCHTDGKRTVVNGEEECLAGDEERTVTFEVPDPQHSKAFWICVKGLKQGGYLRNITVQTEVERLQEVNLAAVICTCRREKEVIGNLERISRMDIKERPEIFLIDNGNTLTEYMVP
;
A
#
# COMPACT_ATOMS: atom_id res chain seq x y z
N MET A 1 7.14 16.53 -17.40
CA MET A 1 6.06 15.77 -16.72
C MET A 1 6.58 15.33 -15.37
N LYS A 2 5.77 15.43 -14.34
CA LYS A 2 6.11 14.97 -12.99
C LYS A 2 5.19 13.82 -12.63
N TYR A 3 5.75 12.75 -12.07
CA TYR A 3 4.97 11.65 -11.50
C TYR A 3 4.67 11.92 -10.05
N LYS A 4 3.44 11.67 -9.64
CA LYS A 4 2.99 11.70 -8.24
C LYS A 4 2.59 10.30 -7.81
N THR A 5 3.15 9.84 -6.70
CA THR A 5 2.70 8.62 -6.05
C THR A 5 1.33 8.86 -5.41
N ILE A 6 0.37 8.01 -5.74
CA ILE A 6 -1.00 8.08 -5.24
C ILE A 6 -1.37 6.90 -4.34
N GLN A 7 -0.65 5.78 -4.45
CA GLN A 7 -0.78 4.64 -3.55
C GLN A 7 0.57 3.98 -3.34
N THR A 8 0.82 3.47 -2.14
CA THR A 8 2.01 2.69 -1.79
C THR A 8 1.59 1.35 -1.23
N LEU A 9 2.51 0.37 -1.24
CA LEU A 9 2.32 -0.91 -0.56
C LEU A 9 2.02 -0.67 0.92
N MET A 10 0.94 -1.27 1.40
CA MET A 10 0.59 -1.31 2.81
C MET A 10 0.81 -2.72 3.35
N LEU A 11 1.58 -2.82 4.41
CA LEU A 11 1.83 -4.06 5.14
C LEU A 11 1.36 -3.91 6.59
N PRO A 12 0.90 -5.00 7.24
CA PRO A 12 0.46 -4.94 8.64
C PRO A 12 1.62 -4.55 9.57
N ASP A 13 1.29 -4.05 10.76
CA ASP A 13 2.30 -3.71 11.77
C ASP A 13 2.84 -4.96 12.46
N SER A 14 2.05 -6.01 12.57
CA SER A 14 2.42 -7.30 13.15
C SER A 14 1.72 -8.45 12.44
N GLU A 15 2.22 -9.68 12.67
CA GLU A 15 1.57 -10.90 12.15
C GLU A 15 0.24 -11.22 12.87
N GLU A 16 -0.05 -10.58 13.99
CA GLU A 16 -1.30 -10.75 14.76
C GLU A 16 -2.47 -9.98 14.12
N GLU A 17 -2.19 -9.02 13.22
CA GLU A 17 -3.22 -8.32 12.48
C GLU A 17 -3.86 -9.23 11.43
N ASN A 18 -5.07 -8.86 10.99
CA ASN A 18 -5.73 -9.55 9.88
C ASN A 18 -4.99 -9.29 8.56
N TYR A 19 -3.91 -10.05 8.34
CA TYR A 19 -3.05 -9.91 7.16
C TYR A 19 -3.79 -10.09 5.83
N GLY A 20 -4.93 -10.80 5.82
CA GLY A 20 -5.76 -10.98 4.63
C GLY A 20 -6.34 -9.68 4.05
N LEU A 21 -6.34 -8.58 4.82
CA LEU A 21 -6.66 -7.25 4.32
C LEU A 21 -5.50 -6.61 3.54
N TYR A 22 -4.28 -7.08 3.75
CA TYR A 22 -3.05 -6.54 3.17
C TYR A 22 -2.50 -7.41 2.03
N TYR A 23 -2.45 -8.73 2.22
CA TYR A 23 -1.97 -9.67 1.21
C TYR A 23 -2.59 -11.06 1.41
N GLN A 24 -2.61 -11.83 0.34
CA GLN A 24 -2.93 -13.26 0.36
C GLN A 24 -1.66 -14.00 -0.05
N GLY A 25 -1.17 -14.87 0.81
CA GLY A 25 0.07 -15.61 0.60
C GLY A 25 -0.14 -17.12 0.72
N THR A 26 0.66 -17.88 -0.03
CA THR A 26 0.77 -19.33 0.17
C THR A 26 1.55 -19.62 1.46
N GLU A 27 1.55 -20.88 1.90
CA GLU A 27 2.33 -21.32 3.06
C GLU A 27 3.81 -20.93 2.92
N GLY A 28 4.40 -20.42 4.02
CA GLY A 28 5.79 -19.97 4.08
C GLY A 28 6.02 -18.51 3.65
N VAL A 29 5.02 -17.83 3.12
CA VAL A 29 5.06 -16.35 2.98
C VAL A 29 4.99 -15.73 4.37
N ARG A 30 5.89 -14.79 4.64
CA ARG A 30 5.95 -14.15 5.97
C ARG A 30 6.35 -12.69 5.89
N LEU A 31 5.82 -11.91 6.82
CA LEU A 31 6.21 -10.53 7.04
C LEU A 31 7.62 -10.49 7.67
N ILE A 32 8.48 -9.69 7.10
CA ILE A 32 9.80 -9.37 7.68
C ILE A 32 9.69 -7.97 8.24
N GLY A 33 9.80 -7.87 9.56
CA GLY A 33 9.79 -6.60 10.29
C GLY A 33 11.12 -5.85 10.19
N GLY A 34 11.13 -4.62 10.72
CA GLY A 34 12.28 -3.74 10.75
C GLY A 34 11.88 -2.31 10.43
N GLU A 35 12.85 -1.44 10.17
CA GLU A 35 12.59 -0.07 9.71
C GLU A 35 11.86 -0.08 8.36
N GLU A 36 12.24 -1.02 7.48
CA GLU A 36 11.56 -1.26 6.21
C GLU A 36 10.93 -2.65 6.24
N LYS A 37 9.59 -2.69 6.25
CA LYS A 37 8.84 -3.94 6.17
C LYS A 37 8.91 -4.53 4.77
N SER A 38 8.94 -5.85 4.68
CA SER A 38 8.90 -6.58 3.41
C SER A 38 8.18 -7.92 3.57
N LEU A 39 7.78 -8.53 2.45
CA LEU A 39 7.26 -9.90 2.43
C LEU A 39 8.31 -10.82 1.85
N TYR A 40 8.72 -11.84 2.62
CA TYR A 40 9.50 -12.96 2.09
C TYR A 40 8.56 -13.94 1.39
N ILE A 41 8.93 -14.35 0.19
CA ILE A 41 8.18 -15.27 -0.67
C ILE A 41 9.09 -16.45 -0.96
N PRO A 42 8.80 -17.65 -0.40
CA PRO A 42 9.64 -18.83 -0.60
C PRO A 42 9.60 -19.31 -2.06
N GLU A 43 10.51 -20.22 -2.39
CA GLU A 43 10.49 -20.91 -3.69
C GLU A 43 9.11 -21.57 -3.93
N ASN A 44 8.52 -21.34 -5.09
CA ASN A 44 7.16 -21.73 -5.47
C ASN A 44 6.04 -21.10 -4.64
N GLY A 45 6.38 -20.22 -3.67
CA GLY A 45 5.39 -19.40 -2.96
C GLY A 45 4.79 -18.34 -3.87
N ASN A 46 3.62 -17.85 -3.49
CA ASN A 46 2.92 -16.80 -4.22
C ASN A 46 2.29 -15.80 -3.26
N VAL A 47 2.33 -14.53 -3.62
CA VAL A 47 1.62 -13.45 -2.95
C VAL A 47 0.69 -12.77 -3.96
N ASP A 48 -0.58 -12.64 -3.60
CA ASP A 48 -1.59 -11.91 -4.34
C ASP A 48 -1.99 -10.67 -3.53
N LEU A 49 -1.93 -9.51 -4.16
CA LEU A 49 -2.26 -8.22 -3.55
C LEU A 49 -3.63 -7.70 -3.99
N PHE A 50 -4.50 -8.56 -4.52
CA PHE A 50 -5.91 -8.22 -4.72
C PHE A 50 -6.65 -8.20 -3.38
N THR A 51 -6.35 -7.21 -2.57
CA THR A 51 -6.81 -7.08 -1.19
C THR A 51 -7.38 -5.69 -0.94
N TYR A 52 -7.96 -5.48 0.23
CA TYR A 52 -8.59 -4.21 0.59
C TYR A 52 -7.62 -3.02 0.52
N PHE A 53 -6.40 -3.19 1.04
CA PHE A 53 -5.43 -2.09 1.10
C PHE A 53 -4.54 -1.97 -0.14
N ASN A 54 -4.25 -3.06 -0.85
CA ASN A 54 -3.27 -3.06 -1.93
C ASN A 54 -3.86 -3.22 -3.34
N GLY A 55 -5.16 -3.52 -3.45
CA GLY A 55 -5.86 -3.42 -4.72
C GLY A 55 -5.99 -1.96 -5.15
N PHE A 56 -5.69 -1.66 -6.41
CA PHE A 56 -5.87 -0.33 -6.98
C PHE A 56 -7.16 -0.26 -7.79
N TYR A 57 -8.03 0.70 -7.48
CA TYR A 57 -9.37 0.85 -8.07
C TYR A 57 -9.47 2.15 -8.85
N PRO A 58 -9.15 2.17 -10.16
CA PRO A 58 -9.04 3.40 -10.95
C PRO A 58 -10.29 4.27 -10.90
N LYS A 59 -11.48 3.67 -10.96
CA LYS A 59 -12.76 4.41 -10.95
C LYS A 59 -13.00 5.16 -9.63
N GLN A 60 -12.48 4.67 -8.53
CA GLN A 60 -12.58 5.38 -7.25
C GLN A 60 -11.62 6.57 -7.23
N TRP A 61 -10.38 6.37 -7.69
CA TRP A 61 -9.40 7.43 -7.77
C TRP A 61 -9.79 8.53 -8.78
N ALA A 62 -10.38 8.16 -9.92
CA ALA A 62 -10.81 9.11 -10.97
C ALA A 62 -11.91 10.08 -10.51
N GLN A 63 -12.56 9.84 -9.38
CA GLN A 63 -13.51 10.78 -8.77
C GLN A 63 -12.79 12.00 -8.16
N TYR A 64 -11.52 11.87 -7.82
CA TYR A 64 -10.76 12.87 -7.07
C TYR A 64 -9.46 13.32 -7.76
N ALA A 65 -8.99 12.57 -8.74
CA ALA A 65 -7.74 12.84 -9.45
C ALA A 65 -7.82 12.45 -10.92
N GLU A 66 -7.15 13.21 -11.76
CA GLU A 66 -6.91 12.80 -13.14
C GLU A 66 -5.87 11.67 -13.15
N LEU A 67 -6.23 10.57 -13.78
CA LEU A 67 -5.36 9.40 -13.91
C LEU A 67 -4.76 9.36 -15.32
N ASN A 68 -3.66 10.06 -15.50
CA ASN A 68 -2.91 10.07 -16.77
C ASN A 68 -1.61 9.29 -16.60
N GLY A 69 -1.24 8.49 -17.60
CA GLY A 69 0.04 7.78 -17.61
C GLY A 69 0.30 6.98 -16.31
N LEU A 70 -0.66 6.11 -15.93
CA LEU A 70 -0.53 5.31 -14.71
C LEU A 70 0.61 4.29 -14.83
N HIS A 71 1.50 4.32 -13.84
CA HIS A 71 2.61 3.38 -13.71
C HIS A 71 2.57 2.69 -12.34
N VAL A 72 2.85 1.39 -12.34
CA VAL A 72 3.07 0.61 -11.12
C VAL A 72 4.53 0.23 -11.05
N LYS A 73 5.23 0.70 -10.02
CA LYS A 73 6.61 0.33 -9.74
C LYS A 73 6.63 -0.67 -8.60
N VAL A 74 7.32 -1.78 -8.82
CA VAL A 74 7.46 -2.86 -7.83
C VAL A 74 8.93 -3.06 -7.54
N THR A 75 9.32 -2.91 -6.29
CA THR A 75 10.69 -3.15 -5.83
C THR A 75 10.76 -4.53 -5.17
N VAL A 76 11.63 -5.37 -5.71
CA VAL A 76 11.88 -6.73 -5.23
C VAL A 76 13.37 -6.99 -5.07
N SER A 77 13.72 -8.01 -4.29
CA SER A 77 15.07 -8.57 -4.23
C SER A 77 15.02 -10.09 -4.19
N GLY A 78 16.11 -10.77 -4.54
CA GLY A 78 16.14 -12.23 -4.69
C GLY A 78 15.54 -12.69 -6.01
N SER A 79 15.01 -13.90 -6.05
CA SER A 79 14.47 -14.53 -7.26
C SER A 79 12.95 -14.51 -7.24
N CYS A 80 12.34 -13.64 -8.04
CA CYS A 80 10.88 -13.48 -8.12
C CYS A 80 10.41 -13.32 -9.57
N SER A 81 9.18 -13.75 -9.84
CA SER A 81 8.38 -13.26 -10.97
C SER A 81 7.34 -12.28 -10.45
N VAL A 82 7.23 -11.14 -11.09
CA VAL A 82 6.29 -10.07 -10.75
C VAL A 82 5.31 -9.91 -11.89
N SER A 83 4.01 -9.93 -11.58
CA SER A 83 2.96 -9.79 -12.58
C SER A 83 2.02 -8.66 -12.24
N LEU A 84 1.70 -7.82 -13.22
CA LEU A 84 0.58 -6.87 -13.14
C LEU A 84 -0.70 -7.57 -13.61
N CYS A 85 -1.67 -7.68 -12.72
CA CYS A 85 -2.96 -8.29 -12.97
C CYS A 85 -4.08 -7.25 -12.99
N HIS A 86 -5.14 -7.51 -13.73
CA HIS A 86 -6.35 -6.70 -13.71
C HIS A 86 -7.62 -7.53 -13.85
N THR A 87 -8.75 -6.93 -13.49
CA THR A 87 -10.08 -7.51 -13.71
C THR A 87 -11.07 -6.46 -14.21
N ASP A 88 -11.93 -6.90 -15.14
CA ASP A 88 -13.14 -6.18 -15.53
C ASP A 88 -14.35 -6.55 -14.66
N GLY A 89 -14.14 -7.45 -13.68
CA GLY A 89 -15.14 -8.02 -12.78
C GLY A 89 -15.75 -9.32 -13.29
N LYS A 90 -15.32 -9.83 -14.45
CA LYS A 90 -15.72 -11.13 -14.99
C LYS A 90 -14.56 -12.10 -15.07
N ARG A 91 -13.40 -11.61 -15.42
CA ARG A 91 -12.18 -12.41 -15.56
C ARG A 91 -10.97 -11.62 -15.07
N THR A 92 -9.96 -12.35 -14.60
CA THR A 92 -8.62 -11.84 -14.31
C THR A 92 -7.75 -12.03 -15.53
N VAL A 93 -6.95 -11.01 -15.85
CA VAL A 93 -5.99 -11.02 -16.95
C VAL A 93 -4.64 -10.56 -16.41
N VAL A 94 -3.57 -11.24 -16.81
CA VAL A 94 -2.19 -10.80 -16.57
C VAL A 94 -1.80 -9.87 -17.71
N ASN A 95 -1.44 -8.62 -17.38
CA ASN A 95 -1.05 -7.59 -18.36
C ASN A 95 0.44 -7.55 -18.67
N GLY A 96 1.25 -8.04 -17.76
CA GLY A 96 2.69 -8.09 -17.91
C GLY A 96 3.29 -8.96 -16.82
N GLU A 97 4.38 -9.61 -17.14
CA GLU A 97 5.14 -10.44 -16.22
C GLU A 97 6.63 -10.18 -16.45
N GLU A 98 7.36 -9.95 -15.37
CA GLU A 98 8.82 -9.84 -15.40
C GLU A 98 9.46 -10.75 -14.39
N GLU A 99 10.48 -11.47 -14.81
CA GLU A 99 11.31 -12.30 -13.94
C GLU A 99 12.53 -11.51 -13.46
N CYS A 100 12.66 -11.42 -12.15
CA CYS A 100 13.85 -10.92 -11.48
C CYS A 100 14.65 -12.12 -10.99
N LEU A 101 15.73 -12.44 -11.72
CA LEU A 101 16.58 -13.60 -11.40
C LEU A 101 17.80 -13.13 -10.62
N ALA A 102 17.89 -13.64 -9.41
CA ALA A 102 19.07 -13.73 -8.54
C ALA A 102 19.87 -12.44 -8.23
N GLY A 103 19.99 -12.20 -6.96
CA GLY A 103 20.89 -11.26 -6.31
C GLY A 103 20.23 -10.63 -5.10
N ASP A 104 21.03 -10.30 -4.10
CA ASP A 104 20.56 -9.57 -2.91
C ASP A 104 20.26 -8.09 -3.23
N GLU A 105 20.61 -7.65 -4.44
CA GLU A 105 20.35 -6.29 -4.89
C GLU A 105 18.87 -6.06 -5.18
N GLU A 106 18.37 -4.91 -4.78
CA GLU A 106 17.03 -4.49 -5.10
C GLU A 106 16.88 -4.12 -6.58
N ARG A 107 15.78 -4.55 -7.17
CA ARG A 107 15.39 -4.21 -8.54
C ARG A 107 13.98 -3.64 -8.54
N THR A 108 13.80 -2.61 -9.35
CA THR A 108 12.49 -2.02 -9.58
C THR A 108 12.00 -2.35 -10.98
N VAL A 109 10.87 -3.04 -11.03
CA VAL A 109 10.10 -3.32 -12.25
C VAL A 109 9.04 -2.25 -12.40
N THR A 110 8.83 -1.76 -13.61
CA THR A 110 7.81 -0.74 -13.91
C THR A 110 6.84 -1.27 -14.95
N PHE A 111 5.56 -1.28 -14.61
CA PHE A 111 4.48 -1.62 -15.52
C PHE A 111 3.68 -0.37 -15.89
N GLU A 112 3.37 -0.20 -17.15
CA GLU A 112 2.34 0.73 -17.60
C GLU A 112 0.98 0.07 -17.42
N VAL A 113 0.03 0.81 -16.83
CA VAL A 113 -1.33 0.32 -16.63
C VAL A 113 -2.13 0.62 -17.90
N PRO A 114 -2.49 -0.39 -18.68
CA PRO A 114 -3.28 -0.17 -19.88
C PRO A 114 -4.72 0.18 -19.50
N ASP A 115 -5.25 1.21 -20.16
CA ASP A 115 -6.65 1.61 -20.11
C ASP A 115 -7.30 1.55 -18.71
N PRO A 116 -6.87 2.42 -17.78
CA PRO A 116 -7.35 2.37 -16.40
C PRO A 116 -8.86 2.59 -16.27
N GLN A 117 -9.51 3.20 -17.26
CA GLN A 117 -10.94 3.50 -17.21
C GLN A 117 -11.84 2.27 -17.41
N HIS A 118 -11.37 1.25 -18.12
CA HIS A 118 -12.15 0.03 -18.40
C HIS A 118 -11.90 -1.09 -17.38
N SER A 119 -10.88 -1.01 -16.56
CA SER A 119 -10.63 -1.99 -15.51
C SER A 119 -11.32 -1.64 -14.21
N LYS A 120 -11.81 -2.65 -13.48
CA LYS A 120 -12.37 -2.46 -12.14
C LYS A 120 -11.28 -2.33 -11.10
N ALA A 121 -10.25 -3.15 -11.22
CA ALA A 121 -9.11 -3.15 -10.32
C ALA A 121 -7.84 -3.63 -11.02
N PHE A 122 -6.70 -3.14 -10.52
CA PHE A 122 -5.36 -3.61 -10.81
C PHE A 122 -4.68 -4.03 -9.50
N TRP A 123 -3.79 -5.01 -9.58
CA TRP A 123 -2.97 -5.42 -8.45
C TRP A 123 -1.71 -6.14 -8.91
N ILE A 124 -0.81 -6.37 -8.00
CA ILE A 124 0.42 -7.11 -8.24
C ILE A 124 0.31 -8.51 -7.65
N CYS A 125 0.79 -9.48 -8.42
CA CYS A 125 1.10 -10.82 -7.94
C CYS A 125 2.62 -11.02 -7.98
N VAL A 126 3.18 -11.65 -6.95
CA VAL A 126 4.60 -11.98 -6.90
C VAL A 126 4.76 -13.45 -6.59
N LYS A 127 5.53 -14.15 -7.41
CA LYS A 127 5.87 -15.57 -7.24
C LYS A 127 7.35 -15.71 -6.91
N GLY A 128 7.65 -16.45 -5.85
CA GLY A 128 9.02 -16.83 -5.54
C GLY A 128 9.53 -17.89 -6.53
N LEU A 129 10.68 -17.61 -7.13
CA LEU A 129 11.41 -18.53 -7.98
C LEU A 129 12.48 -19.27 -7.16
N LYS A 130 13.49 -19.84 -7.81
CA LYS A 130 14.56 -20.57 -7.13
C LYS A 130 15.19 -19.73 -6.02
N GLN A 131 15.23 -20.26 -4.81
CA GLN A 131 15.70 -19.61 -3.57
C GLN A 131 14.73 -18.58 -2.97
N GLY A 132 13.62 -18.27 -3.65
CA GLY A 132 12.67 -17.25 -3.19
C GLY A 132 13.19 -15.82 -3.30
N GLY A 133 12.37 -14.88 -2.82
CA GLY A 133 12.72 -13.46 -2.85
C GLY A 133 11.89 -12.63 -1.90
N TYR A 134 12.00 -11.31 -2.01
CA TYR A 134 11.35 -10.34 -1.15
C TYR A 134 10.61 -9.31 -1.97
N LEU A 135 9.37 -9.06 -1.61
CA LEU A 135 8.65 -7.88 -2.04
C LEU A 135 8.95 -6.74 -1.05
N ARG A 136 9.57 -5.68 -1.52
CA ARG A 136 10.01 -4.53 -0.72
C ARG A 136 9.01 -3.39 -0.76
N ASN A 137 8.61 -2.99 -1.96
CA ASN A 137 7.72 -1.86 -2.11
C ASN A 137 6.89 -1.96 -3.39
N ILE A 138 5.75 -1.27 -3.39
CA ILE A 138 4.96 -0.98 -4.58
C ILE A 138 4.54 0.47 -4.51
N THR A 139 4.63 1.17 -5.63
CA THR A 139 4.08 2.51 -5.78
C THR A 139 3.25 2.59 -7.04
N VAL A 140 2.04 3.14 -6.92
CA VAL A 140 1.21 3.53 -8.06
C VAL A 140 1.41 5.02 -8.28
N GLN A 141 1.79 5.38 -9.49
CA GLN A 141 2.12 6.76 -9.87
C GLN A 141 1.27 7.19 -11.05
N THR A 142 0.86 8.45 -11.05
CA THR A 142 0.18 9.10 -12.18
C THR A 142 0.94 10.36 -12.63
N GLU A 143 0.84 10.69 -13.89
CA GLU A 143 1.33 11.96 -14.40
C GLU A 143 0.45 13.10 -13.90
N VAL A 144 1.08 14.18 -13.47
CA VAL A 144 0.37 15.37 -13.00
C VAL A 144 0.99 16.62 -13.60
N GLU A 145 0.13 17.53 -14.06
CA GLU A 145 0.57 18.86 -14.51
C GLU A 145 0.70 19.79 -13.32
N ARG A 146 -0.23 19.72 -12.38
CA ARG A 146 -0.30 20.59 -11.20
C ARG A 146 -0.70 19.80 -9.96
N LEU A 147 0.03 20.01 -8.86
CA LEU A 147 -0.36 19.51 -7.54
C LEU A 147 -1.36 20.48 -6.93
N GLN A 148 -2.51 19.97 -6.50
CA GLN A 148 -3.43 20.72 -5.64
C GLN A 148 -2.97 20.55 -4.19
N GLU A 149 -3.03 21.64 -3.43
CA GLU A 149 -2.86 21.59 -1.97
C GLU A 149 -4.12 20.99 -1.36
N VAL A 150 -3.96 20.04 -0.45
CA VAL A 150 -5.05 19.36 0.23
C VAL A 150 -4.95 19.69 1.70
N ASN A 151 -6.00 20.28 2.27
CA ASN A 151 -6.12 20.45 3.70
C ASN A 151 -6.77 19.21 4.31
N LEU A 152 -6.10 18.60 5.27
CA LEU A 152 -6.57 17.41 5.96
C LEU A 152 -7.14 17.80 7.32
N ALA A 153 -8.30 17.22 7.66
CA ALA A 153 -8.85 17.27 9.01
C ALA A 153 -9.08 15.84 9.51
N ALA A 154 -8.68 15.55 10.73
CA ALA A 154 -8.92 14.28 11.38
C ALA A 154 -9.90 14.50 12.55
N VAL A 155 -11.01 13.77 12.55
CA VAL A 155 -11.99 13.81 13.65
C VAL A 155 -11.88 12.50 14.42
N ILE A 156 -11.51 12.58 15.69
CA ILE A 156 -11.35 11.44 16.57
C ILE A 156 -12.41 11.52 17.67
N CYS A 157 -13.34 10.57 17.68
CA CYS A 157 -14.32 10.44 18.74
C CYS A 157 -13.87 9.38 19.74
N THR A 158 -13.90 9.67 21.01
CA THR A 158 -13.53 8.72 22.06
C THR A 158 -14.54 8.70 23.21
N CYS A 159 -14.58 7.57 23.89
CA CYS A 159 -15.29 7.38 25.15
C CYS A 159 -14.52 6.36 26.00
N ARG A 160 -13.82 6.84 27.03
CA ARG A 160 -13.04 6.03 27.98
C ARG A 160 -11.99 5.13 27.30
N ARG A 161 -11.29 5.67 26.27
CA ARG A 161 -10.22 5.01 25.52
C ARG A 161 -9.00 5.89 25.39
N GLU A 162 -8.55 6.45 26.51
CA GLU A 162 -7.49 7.46 26.58
C GLU A 162 -6.19 6.93 25.97
N LYS A 163 -5.83 5.70 26.30
CA LYS A 163 -4.57 5.07 25.82
C LYS A 163 -4.54 4.93 24.31
N GLU A 164 -5.62 4.48 23.71
CA GLU A 164 -5.74 4.30 22.27
C GLU A 164 -5.70 5.64 21.55
N VAL A 165 -6.37 6.64 22.10
CA VAL A 165 -6.40 7.99 21.51
C VAL A 165 -5.02 8.64 21.56
N ILE A 166 -4.35 8.59 22.70
CA ILE A 166 -3.00 9.14 22.86
C ILE A 166 -2.05 8.46 21.89
N GLY A 167 -2.09 7.12 21.81
CA GLY A 167 -1.27 6.36 20.85
C GLY A 167 -1.54 6.72 19.40
N ASN A 168 -2.79 7.02 19.02
CA ASN A 168 -3.13 7.47 17.67
C ASN A 168 -2.63 8.90 17.39
N LEU A 169 -2.75 9.80 18.35
CA LEU A 169 -2.23 11.17 18.24
C LEU A 169 -0.72 11.18 18.10
N GLU A 170 -0.01 10.36 18.88
CA GLU A 170 1.44 10.19 18.74
C GLU A 170 1.83 9.63 17.37
N ARG A 171 1.08 8.67 16.82
CA ARG A 171 1.31 8.16 15.46
C ARG A 171 1.12 9.25 14.42
N ILE A 172 0.03 10.02 14.48
CA ILE A 172 -0.22 11.13 13.57
C ILE A 172 0.90 12.18 13.67
N SER A 173 1.38 12.48 14.86
CA SER A 173 2.46 13.47 15.07
C SER A 173 3.81 13.06 14.44
N ARG A 174 4.02 11.74 14.27
CA ARG A 174 5.23 11.16 13.66
C ARG A 174 5.10 10.92 12.16
N MET A 175 3.91 11.10 11.59
CA MET A 175 3.73 10.95 10.14
C MET A 175 4.50 12.03 9.38
N ASP A 176 5.23 11.62 8.35
CA ASP A 176 5.88 12.53 7.41
C ASP A 176 4.84 13.07 6.40
N ILE A 177 3.95 13.90 6.91
CA ILE A 177 2.94 14.60 6.11
C ILE A 177 3.39 16.05 5.99
N LYS A 178 3.52 16.53 4.74
CA LYS A 178 3.96 17.89 4.44
C LYS A 178 3.07 18.95 5.12
N GLU A 179 1.79 18.69 5.19
CA GLU A 179 0.80 19.55 5.83
C GLU A 179 0.14 18.80 6.97
N ARG A 180 0.38 19.25 8.21
CA ARG A 180 -0.20 18.60 9.38
C ARG A 180 -1.71 18.71 9.35
N PRO A 181 -2.46 17.61 9.58
CA PRO A 181 -3.91 17.67 9.66
C PRO A 181 -4.37 18.50 10.86
N GLU A 182 -5.45 19.24 10.69
CA GLU A 182 -6.19 19.81 11.81
C GLU A 182 -6.89 18.67 12.55
N ILE A 183 -6.71 18.57 13.87
CA ILE A 183 -7.23 17.45 14.66
C ILE A 183 -8.35 17.95 15.55
N PHE A 184 -9.53 17.36 15.37
CA PHE A 184 -10.69 17.56 16.23
C PHE A 184 -10.88 16.35 17.12
N LEU A 185 -10.67 16.53 18.43
CA LEU A 185 -10.85 15.47 19.41
C LEU A 185 -12.18 15.67 20.16
N ILE A 186 -13.06 14.68 20.05
CA ILE A 186 -14.37 14.68 20.71
C ILE A 186 -14.36 13.60 21.79
N ASP A 187 -14.29 14.02 23.04
CA ASP A 187 -14.33 13.13 24.20
C ASP A 187 -15.74 13.03 24.80
N ASN A 188 -16.47 11.99 24.39
CA ASN A 188 -17.79 11.69 24.93
C ASN A 188 -17.76 11.06 26.34
N GLY A 189 -16.59 10.63 26.79
CA GLY A 189 -16.38 10.08 28.13
C GLY A 189 -16.05 11.14 29.18
N ASN A 190 -15.66 12.31 28.74
CA ASN A 190 -15.14 13.42 29.56
C ASN A 190 -14.00 12.96 30.51
N THR A 191 -13.10 12.15 29.95
CA THR A 191 -12.01 11.49 30.68
C THR A 191 -10.62 11.97 30.27
N LEU A 192 -10.51 12.69 29.14
CA LEU A 192 -9.28 13.31 28.70
C LEU A 192 -9.05 14.66 29.37
N THR A 193 -7.81 14.93 29.76
CA THR A 193 -7.39 16.22 30.27
C THR A 193 -6.38 16.85 29.32
N GLU A 194 -6.23 18.17 29.34
CA GLU A 194 -5.26 18.91 28.51
C GLU A 194 -3.82 18.37 28.63
N TYR A 195 -3.46 17.82 29.81
CA TYR A 195 -2.13 17.27 30.08
C TYR A 195 -1.91 15.88 29.46
N MET A 196 -2.94 15.21 28.96
CA MET A 196 -2.85 13.89 28.35
C MET A 196 -2.70 13.96 26.83
N VAL A 197 -3.01 15.10 26.23
CA VAL A 197 -2.93 15.30 24.79
C VAL A 197 -1.53 15.83 24.45
N PRO A 198 -0.75 15.12 23.57
CA PRO A 198 0.60 15.52 23.19
C PRO A 198 0.65 16.79 22.35
#